data_7c41aefdb38889f632061bafb3ef1cee
#
_entry.id   7c41aefdb38889f632061bafb3ef1cee
#
_cell.length_a   1.000
_cell.length_b   1.000
_cell.length_c   1.000
_cell.angle_alpha   90.00
_cell.angle_beta   90.00
_cell.angle_gamma   90.00
#
_symmetry.space_group_name_H-M   'P 1'
#
loop_
_entity.id
_entity.type
_entity.pdbx_description
1 polymer ?
#
loop_
_entity_poly.entity_id
_entity_poly.type
_entity_poly.pdbx_seq_one_letter_code
_entity_poly.pdbx_strand_id
1 'polypeptide(L)'
;MEHILEEKLEKLGIQINDIQRKQFDDFYQLLIEWNKVMNLTGITEYGEVVEKHFVDSLSLVEVLNIEKVNYVIDVGTGAGFPGIPLKIAFPHLRITLLDSLNKRIKFLDTIIKELGLKDIYTIHGRAEDFARQAEYREKYDLCVSRAVANLATLSEYCLPYIRVGGMFVSYK
;
A
#
# COMPACT_ATOMS: atom_id res chain seq x y z
N MET A 1 24.04 0.35 4.90
CA MET A 1 22.64 -0.05 4.70
C MET A 1 21.67 0.77 5.55
N GLU A 2 22.11 1.16 6.72
CA GLU A 2 21.21 1.75 7.72
C GLU A 2 20.49 3.06 7.35
N HIS A 3 20.99 3.81 6.38
CA HIS A 3 20.44 5.15 6.07
C HIS A 3 19.91 5.32 4.65
N ILE A 4 19.90 4.27 3.83
CA ILE A 4 19.43 4.37 2.44
C ILE A 4 17.97 4.81 2.37
N LEU A 5 17.13 4.23 3.22
CA LEU A 5 15.71 4.55 3.23
C LEU A 5 15.48 6.02 3.61
N GLU A 6 16.07 6.45 4.73
CA GLU A 6 15.90 7.83 5.20
C GLU A 6 16.41 8.86 4.20
N GLU A 7 17.57 8.61 3.58
CA GLU A 7 18.14 9.50 2.57
C GLU A 7 17.21 9.66 1.35
N LYS A 8 16.63 8.55 0.90
CA LYS A 8 15.69 8.58 -0.23
C LYS A 8 14.37 9.23 0.13
N LEU A 9 13.85 9.01 1.34
CA LEU A 9 12.62 9.63 1.82
C LEU A 9 12.78 11.13 2.04
N GLU A 10 13.95 11.57 2.48
CA GLU A 10 14.26 12.99 2.65
C GLU A 10 14.11 13.76 1.33
N LYS A 11 14.48 13.15 0.22
CA LYS A 11 14.29 13.74 -1.12
C LYS A 11 12.82 13.93 -1.48
N LEU A 12 11.91 13.16 -0.87
CA LEU A 12 10.47 13.30 -1.01
C LEU A 12 9.86 14.22 0.05
N GLY A 13 10.67 14.78 0.93
CA GLY A 13 10.20 15.58 2.06
C GLY A 13 9.56 14.74 3.17
N ILE A 14 9.85 13.46 3.24
CA ILE A 14 9.29 12.54 4.24
C ILE A 14 10.33 12.26 5.32
N GLN A 15 9.93 12.52 6.58
CA GLN A 15 10.73 12.15 7.74
C GLN A 15 10.05 11.01 8.48
N ILE A 16 10.82 10.02 8.91
CA ILE A 16 10.33 8.90 9.69
C ILE A 16 11.07 8.84 11.03
N ASN A 17 10.38 8.39 12.07
CA ASN A 17 10.97 8.18 13.38
C ASN A 17 11.54 6.76 13.51
N ASP A 18 12.14 6.45 14.66
CA ASP A 18 12.76 5.14 14.89
C ASP A 18 11.77 3.99 14.85
N ILE A 19 10.53 4.20 15.28
CA ILE A 19 9.48 3.20 15.24
C ILE A 19 9.13 2.88 13.78
N GLN A 20 8.93 3.89 12.96
CA GLN A 20 8.62 3.73 11.54
C GLN A 20 9.76 3.06 10.79
N ARG A 21 11.01 3.43 11.08
CA ARG A 21 12.17 2.79 10.49
C ARG A 21 12.20 1.30 10.82
N LYS A 22 11.99 0.96 12.10
CA LYS A 22 11.89 -0.44 12.49
C LYS A 22 10.77 -1.16 11.77
N GLN A 23 9.63 -0.53 11.59
CA GLN A 23 8.51 -1.12 10.85
C GLN A 23 8.90 -1.42 9.40
N PHE A 24 9.61 -0.53 8.72
CA PHE A 24 10.11 -0.80 7.37
C PHE A 24 11.12 -1.95 7.35
N ASP A 25 12.04 -2.00 8.31
CA ASP A 25 13.01 -3.09 8.41
C ASP A 25 12.33 -4.43 8.65
N ASP A 26 11.39 -4.47 9.58
CA ASP A 26 10.62 -5.68 9.89
C ASP A 26 9.77 -6.12 8.69
N PHE A 27 9.16 -5.17 7.98
CA PHE A 27 8.44 -5.46 6.76
C PHE A 27 9.34 -6.09 5.70
N TYR A 28 10.53 -5.54 5.49
CA TYR A 28 11.51 -6.12 4.58
C TYR A 28 11.84 -7.57 4.96
N GLN A 29 12.15 -7.81 6.23
CA GLN A 29 12.52 -9.17 6.69
C GLN A 29 11.38 -10.16 6.46
N LEU A 30 10.15 -9.78 6.80
CA LEU A 30 8.98 -10.63 6.60
C LEU A 30 8.68 -10.85 5.11
N LEU A 31 8.86 -9.82 4.28
CA LEU A 31 8.70 -9.93 2.83
C LEU A 31 9.66 -10.98 2.26
N ILE A 32 10.92 -10.92 2.63
CA ILE A 32 11.94 -11.88 2.16
C ILE A 32 11.63 -13.29 2.68
N GLU A 33 11.26 -13.42 3.94
CA GLU A 33 10.92 -14.71 4.54
C GLU A 33 9.73 -15.38 3.82
N TRP A 34 8.63 -14.66 3.67
CA TRP A 34 7.44 -15.18 3.01
C TRP A 34 7.63 -15.38 1.51
N ASN A 35 8.49 -14.57 0.89
CA ASN A 35 8.77 -14.67 -0.54
C ASN A 35 9.39 -16.02 -0.92
N LYS A 36 10.06 -16.69 0.02
CA LYS A 36 10.64 -18.03 -0.19
C LYS A 36 9.58 -19.08 -0.53
N VAL A 37 8.33 -18.86 -0.10
CA VAL A 37 7.24 -19.82 -0.27
C VAL A 37 6.10 -19.32 -1.14
N MET A 38 6.00 -17.99 -1.38
CA MET A 38 4.83 -17.38 -2.01
C MET A 38 5.09 -16.61 -3.30
N ASN A 39 6.33 -16.37 -3.66
CA ASN A 39 6.68 -15.53 -4.83
C ASN A 39 5.97 -14.16 -4.80
N LEU A 40 6.12 -13.45 -3.69
CA LEU A 40 5.51 -12.13 -3.52
C LEU A 40 6.15 -11.05 -4.40
N THR A 41 7.45 -11.15 -4.61
CA THR A 41 8.21 -10.20 -5.42
C THR A 41 9.42 -10.87 -6.06
N GLY A 42 9.80 -10.42 -7.24
CA GLY A 42 11.07 -10.80 -7.88
C GLY A 42 12.27 -9.99 -7.37
N ILE A 43 12.02 -8.95 -6.59
CA ILE A 43 13.05 -8.04 -6.07
C ILE A 43 13.30 -8.41 -4.61
N THR A 44 14.53 -8.79 -4.29
CA THR A 44 14.89 -9.30 -2.94
C THR A 44 16.08 -8.58 -2.31
N GLU A 45 16.90 -7.88 -3.09
CA GLU A 45 18.02 -7.11 -2.56
C GLU A 45 17.49 -5.86 -1.85
N TYR A 46 18.04 -5.55 -0.67
CA TYR A 46 17.51 -4.50 0.21
C TYR A 46 17.43 -3.13 -0.47
N GLY A 47 18.49 -2.69 -1.13
CA GLY A 47 18.50 -1.39 -1.80
C GLY A 47 17.46 -1.30 -2.92
N GLU A 48 17.25 -2.39 -3.66
CA GLU A 48 16.23 -2.43 -4.71
C GLU A 48 14.82 -2.45 -4.13
N VAL A 49 14.58 -3.16 -3.03
CA VAL A 49 13.28 -3.15 -2.34
C VAL A 49 12.97 -1.75 -1.82
N VAL A 50 13.95 -1.11 -1.19
CA VAL A 50 13.80 0.28 -0.73
C VAL A 50 13.40 1.18 -1.90
N GLU A 51 14.11 1.14 -3.01
CA GLU A 51 13.85 2.03 -4.14
C GLU A 51 12.58 1.70 -4.91
N LYS A 52 12.43 0.44 -5.30
CA LYS A 52 11.36 0.02 -6.23
C LYS A 52 10.05 -0.33 -5.55
N HIS A 53 10.07 -0.56 -4.25
CA HIS A 53 8.84 -0.85 -3.48
C HIS A 53 8.51 0.23 -2.46
N PHE A 54 9.42 0.58 -1.56
CA PHE A 54 9.13 1.53 -0.49
C PHE A 54 9.05 2.97 -1.01
N VAL A 55 10.11 3.45 -1.62
CA VAL A 55 10.17 4.82 -2.14
C VAL A 55 9.16 5.02 -3.27
N ASP A 56 9.04 4.07 -4.17
CA ASP A 56 8.04 4.11 -5.23
C ASP A 56 6.63 4.24 -4.66
N SER A 57 6.29 3.46 -3.64
CA SER A 57 5.00 3.55 -2.96
C SER A 57 4.74 4.94 -2.38
N LEU A 58 5.77 5.57 -1.81
CA LEU A 58 5.67 6.86 -1.15
C LEU A 58 5.77 8.05 -2.11
N SER A 59 6.13 7.83 -3.37
CA SER A 59 6.17 8.88 -4.40
C SER A 59 4.83 9.55 -4.65
N LEU A 60 3.75 8.98 -4.12
CA LEU A 60 2.41 9.56 -4.13
C LEU A 60 2.38 11.01 -3.62
N VAL A 61 3.27 11.36 -2.69
CA VAL A 61 3.35 12.72 -2.13
C VAL A 61 3.73 13.78 -3.17
N GLU A 62 4.27 13.37 -4.30
CA GLU A 62 4.61 14.28 -5.39
C GLU A 62 3.37 14.75 -6.18
N VAL A 63 2.27 14.00 -6.10
CA VAL A 63 1.07 14.27 -6.91
C VAL A 63 -0.12 14.75 -6.08
N LEU A 64 -0.08 14.62 -4.76
CA LEU A 64 -1.16 15.06 -3.89
C LEU A 64 -0.66 15.44 -2.50
N ASN A 65 -1.49 16.19 -1.76
CA ASN A 65 -1.22 16.51 -0.36
C ASN A 65 -1.78 15.39 0.54
N ILE A 66 -0.91 14.52 1.00
CA ILE A 66 -1.28 13.34 1.80
C ILE A 66 -1.92 13.72 3.15
N GLU A 67 -1.62 14.90 3.68
CA GLU A 67 -2.21 15.36 4.94
C GLU A 67 -3.72 15.60 4.84
N LYS A 68 -4.23 15.82 3.63
CA LYS A 68 -5.66 16.01 3.38
C LYS A 68 -6.40 14.70 3.09
N VAL A 69 -5.68 13.60 3.03
CA VAL A 69 -6.26 12.28 2.76
C VAL A 69 -6.48 11.54 4.08
N ASN A 70 -7.64 10.90 4.23
CA ASN A 70 -7.96 10.11 5.41
C ASN A 70 -8.25 8.64 5.07
N TYR A 71 -9.12 8.38 4.11
CA TYR A 71 -9.58 7.04 3.74
C TYR A 71 -8.99 6.62 2.41
N VAL A 72 -8.21 5.54 2.43
CA VAL A 72 -7.52 5.00 1.26
C VAL A 72 -7.92 3.56 1.03
N ILE A 73 -8.16 3.19 -0.22
CA ILE A 73 -8.26 1.78 -0.62
C ILE A 73 -7.15 1.48 -1.63
N ASP A 74 -6.46 0.36 -1.40
CA ASP A 74 -5.43 -0.18 -2.28
C ASP A 74 -5.99 -1.40 -2.98
N VAL A 75 -6.30 -1.26 -4.27
CA VAL A 75 -6.94 -2.30 -5.08
C VAL A 75 -5.90 -3.18 -5.75
N GLY A 76 -5.94 -4.48 -5.47
CA GLY A 76 -4.95 -5.42 -5.95
C GLY A 76 -3.60 -5.20 -5.26
N THR A 77 -3.62 -5.08 -3.96
CA THR A 77 -2.47 -4.68 -3.15
C THR A 77 -1.27 -5.62 -3.22
N GLY A 78 -1.48 -6.89 -3.53
CA GLY A 78 -0.42 -7.89 -3.64
C GLY A 78 0.32 -8.08 -2.32
N ALA A 79 1.62 -7.81 -2.34
CA ALA A 79 2.47 -7.87 -1.15
C ALA A 79 2.31 -6.64 -0.23
N GLY A 80 1.30 -5.81 -0.45
CA GLY A 80 1.02 -4.64 0.39
C GLY A 80 1.54 -3.32 -0.19
N PHE A 81 1.76 -3.25 -1.48
CA PHE A 81 2.26 -2.05 -2.15
C PHE A 81 1.18 -1.40 -3.03
N PRO A 82 0.93 -0.09 -2.86
CA PRO A 82 1.62 0.86 -2.00
C PRO A 82 1.07 0.96 -0.56
N GLY A 83 0.04 0.22 -0.19
CA GLY A 83 -0.73 0.43 1.03
C GLY A 83 0.06 0.34 2.33
N ILE A 84 0.92 -0.68 2.50
CA ILE A 84 1.69 -0.86 3.74
C ILE A 84 2.73 0.27 3.93
N PRO A 85 3.57 0.60 2.94
CA PRO A 85 4.48 1.74 3.07
C PRO A 85 3.76 3.05 3.38
N LEU A 86 2.61 3.31 2.73
CA LEU A 86 1.79 4.50 3.02
C LEU A 86 1.33 4.53 4.47
N LYS A 87 0.91 3.38 5.01
CA LYS A 87 0.47 3.29 6.41
C LYS A 87 1.61 3.54 7.39
N ILE A 88 2.77 2.98 7.10
CA ILE A 88 3.95 3.17 7.98
C ILE A 88 4.36 4.65 8.00
N ALA A 89 4.49 5.26 6.82
CA ALA A 89 4.95 6.65 6.71
C ALA A 89 3.90 7.66 7.18
N PHE A 90 2.60 7.36 7.00
CA PHE A 90 1.50 8.27 7.30
C PHE A 90 0.45 7.58 8.18
N PRO A 91 0.74 7.44 9.49
CA PRO A 91 -0.12 6.67 10.41
C PRO A 91 -1.55 7.18 10.56
N HIS A 92 -1.82 8.44 10.18
CA HIS A 92 -3.17 9.01 10.23
C HIS A 92 -4.12 8.40 9.20
N LEU A 93 -3.60 7.76 8.15
CA LEU A 93 -4.42 7.17 7.10
C LEU A 93 -5.18 5.95 7.62
N ARG A 94 -6.41 5.80 7.15
CA ARG A 94 -7.21 4.58 7.32
C ARG A 94 -7.19 3.85 5.99
N ILE A 95 -6.58 2.68 5.96
CA ILE A 95 -6.28 1.98 4.71
C ILE A 95 -7.01 0.65 4.66
N THR A 96 -7.63 0.39 3.52
CA THR A 96 -8.20 -0.90 3.18
C THR A 96 -7.35 -1.53 2.08
N LEU A 97 -6.86 -2.74 2.34
CA LEU A 97 -6.07 -3.53 1.40
C LEU A 97 -6.95 -4.61 0.79
N LEU A 98 -7.19 -4.55 -0.51
CA LEU A 98 -8.03 -5.48 -1.23
C LEU A 98 -7.17 -6.37 -2.14
N ASP A 99 -7.33 -7.69 -2.03
CA ASP A 99 -6.70 -8.63 -2.93
C ASP A 99 -7.59 -9.87 -3.14
N SER A 100 -7.51 -10.46 -4.32
CA SER A 100 -8.30 -11.62 -4.70
C SER A 100 -7.68 -12.95 -4.24
N LEU A 101 -6.41 -12.96 -3.82
CA LEU A 101 -5.73 -14.18 -3.37
C LEU A 101 -5.65 -14.26 -1.86
N ASN A 102 -6.31 -15.27 -1.29
CA ASN A 102 -6.37 -15.45 0.16
C ASN A 102 -4.99 -15.63 0.81
N LYS A 103 -4.04 -16.26 0.14
CA LYS A 103 -2.69 -16.42 0.67
C LYS A 103 -1.97 -15.09 0.84
N ARG A 104 -2.23 -14.11 -0.02
CA ARG A 104 -1.71 -12.74 0.14
C ARG A 104 -2.35 -12.04 1.32
N ILE A 105 -3.65 -12.23 1.51
CA ILE A 105 -4.36 -11.67 2.68
C ILE A 105 -3.75 -12.20 3.98
N LYS A 106 -3.42 -13.49 4.05
CA LYS A 106 -2.75 -14.07 5.23
C LYS A 106 -1.39 -13.43 5.50
N PHE A 107 -0.60 -13.20 4.46
CA PHE A 107 0.66 -12.48 4.58
C PHE A 107 0.42 -11.07 5.12
N LEU A 108 -0.52 -10.32 4.54
CA LEU A 108 -0.83 -8.94 4.95
C LEU A 108 -1.31 -8.88 6.40
N ASP A 109 -2.15 -9.81 6.82
CA ASP A 109 -2.62 -9.88 8.20
C ASP A 109 -1.45 -10.11 9.17
N THR A 110 -0.50 -10.94 8.78
CA THR A 110 0.73 -11.15 9.55
C THR A 110 1.55 -9.87 9.65
N ILE A 111 1.74 -9.15 8.54
CA ILE A 111 2.45 -7.87 8.53
C ILE A 111 1.79 -6.86 9.46
N ILE A 112 0.50 -6.69 9.33
CA ILE A 112 -0.28 -5.74 10.16
C ILE A 112 -0.08 -6.04 11.65
N LYS A 113 -0.16 -7.32 12.02
CA LYS A 113 0.02 -7.77 13.41
C LYS A 113 1.44 -7.54 13.90
N GLU A 114 2.44 -8.03 13.14
CA GLU A 114 3.84 -7.98 13.54
C GLU A 114 4.38 -6.55 13.62
N LEU A 115 3.93 -5.67 12.71
CA LEU A 115 4.33 -4.27 12.73
C LEU A 115 3.50 -3.42 13.70
N GLY A 116 2.44 -3.96 14.28
CA GLY A 116 1.56 -3.24 15.18
C GLY A 116 0.80 -2.10 14.51
N LEU A 117 0.46 -2.25 13.23
CA LEU A 117 -0.26 -1.23 12.47
C LEU A 117 -1.72 -1.15 12.92
N LYS A 118 -2.27 0.07 12.96
CA LYS A 118 -3.65 0.35 13.38
C LYS A 118 -4.43 1.01 12.25
N ASP A 119 -5.75 0.84 12.26
CA ASP A 119 -6.64 1.42 11.25
C ASP A 119 -6.24 1.03 9.83
N ILE A 120 -5.87 -0.22 9.66
CA ILE A 120 -5.60 -0.84 8.37
C ILE A 120 -6.27 -2.20 8.34
N TYR A 121 -6.97 -2.49 7.25
CA TYR A 121 -7.86 -3.64 7.13
C TYR A 121 -7.61 -4.37 5.82
N THR A 122 -7.79 -5.69 5.83
CA THR A 122 -7.68 -6.51 4.63
C THR A 122 -9.06 -6.98 4.19
N ILE A 123 -9.26 -7.07 2.86
CA ILE A 123 -10.47 -7.65 2.28
C ILE A 123 -10.05 -8.67 1.22
N HIS A 124 -10.57 -9.89 1.36
CA HIS A 124 -10.37 -10.94 0.37
C HIS A 124 -11.55 -10.98 -0.59
N GLY A 125 -11.28 -10.71 -1.85
CA GLY A 125 -12.30 -10.78 -2.89
C GLY A 125 -11.94 -9.98 -4.13
N ARG A 126 -12.91 -9.87 -5.02
CA ARG A 126 -12.76 -9.15 -6.27
C ARG A 126 -13.19 -7.69 -6.12
N ALA A 127 -12.46 -6.80 -6.78
CA ALA A 127 -12.75 -5.37 -6.74
C ALA A 127 -14.17 -5.05 -7.20
N GLU A 128 -14.63 -5.66 -8.29
CA GLU A 128 -15.96 -5.42 -8.85
C GLU A 128 -17.10 -5.85 -7.91
N ASP A 129 -16.85 -6.84 -7.05
CA ASP A 129 -17.87 -7.33 -6.12
C ASP A 129 -18.05 -6.38 -4.93
N PHE A 130 -16.95 -5.96 -4.32
CA PHE A 130 -17.00 -5.05 -3.18
C PHE A 130 -17.43 -3.63 -3.56
N ALA A 131 -17.11 -3.20 -4.78
CA ALA A 131 -17.52 -1.88 -5.28
C ALA A 131 -19.04 -1.71 -5.35
N ARG A 132 -19.80 -2.80 -5.37
CA ARG A 132 -21.27 -2.77 -5.38
C ARG A 132 -21.88 -2.66 -4.00
N GLN A 133 -21.09 -2.90 -2.95
CA GLN A 133 -21.56 -2.88 -1.58
C GLN A 133 -21.55 -1.45 -1.03
N ALA A 134 -22.66 -1.02 -0.45
CA ALA A 134 -22.82 0.34 0.09
C ALA A 134 -21.73 0.70 1.11
N GLU A 135 -21.22 -0.29 1.82
CA GLU A 135 -20.16 -0.12 2.82
C GLU A 135 -18.85 0.40 2.21
N TYR A 136 -18.57 0.05 0.95
CA TYR A 136 -17.31 0.37 0.29
C TYR A 136 -17.45 1.37 -0.86
N ARG A 137 -18.62 1.44 -1.47
CA ARG A 137 -18.84 2.31 -2.64
C ARG A 137 -18.82 3.77 -2.25
N GLU A 138 -18.03 4.57 -2.98
CA GLU A 138 -17.91 6.03 -2.80
C GLU A 138 -17.57 6.44 -1.36
N LYS A 139 -16.71 5.66 -0.69
CA LYS A 139 -16.33 5.87 0.72
C LYS A 139 -14.89 6.37 0.90
N TYR A 140 -14.08 6.35 -0.15
CA TYR A 140 -12.65 6.62 -0.02
C TYR A 140 -12.27 7.95 -0.65
N ASP A 141 -11.38 8.67 0.04
CA ASP A 141 -10.77 9.90 -0.48
C ASP A 141 -9.82 9.60 -1.63
N LEU A 142 -9.16 8.45 -1.54
CA LEU A 142 -8.11 8.04 -2.45
C LEU A 142 -8.23 6.54 -2.71
N CYS A 143 -8.19 6.19 -3.99
CA CYS A 143 -7.97 4.82 -4.41
C CYS A 143 -6.63 4.75 -5.11
N VAL A 144 -5.79 3.81 -4.70
CA VAL A 144 -4.49 3.56 -5.32
C VAL A 144 -4.46 2.14 -5.86
N SER A 145 -3.67 1.93 -6.90
CA SER A 145 -3.40 0.59 -7.43
C SER A 145 -2.05 0.58 -8.14
N ARG A 146 -1.27 -0.46 -7.87
CA ARG A 146 -0.03 -0.79 -8.58
C ARG A 146 -0.18 -2.10 -9.34
N ALA A 147 -1.41 -2.52 -9.58
CA ALA A 147 -1.73 -3.76 -10.27
C ALA A 147 -1.40 -3.70 -11.76
N VAL A 148 -1.11 -4.85 -12.34
CA VAL A 148 -0.79 -5.01 -13.76
C VAL A 148 -2.10 -5.19 -14.54
N ALA A 149 -2.71 -4.07 -14.93
CA ALA A 149 -3.85 -4.04 -15.83
C ALA A 149 -3.78 -2.74 -16.63
N ASN A 150 -4.47 -2.69 -17.78
CA ASN A 150 -4.53 -1.43 -18.51
C ASN A 150 -5.37 -0.39 -17.75
N LEU A 151 -5.11 0.88 -18.02
CA LEU A 151 -5.72 1.99 -17.28
C LEU A 151 -7.26 1.97 -17.37
N ALA A 152 -7.82 1.61 -18.51
CA ALA A 152 -9.27 1.54 -18.70
C ALA A 152 -9.90 0.52 -17.73
N THR A 153 -9.34 -0.68 -17.66
CA THR A 153 -9.81 -1.74 -16.76
C THR A 153 -9.62 -1.34 -15.27
N LEU A 154 -8.45 -0.79 -14.93
CA LEU A 154 -8.19 -0.32 -13.57
C LEU A 154 -9.17 0.77 -13.16
N SER A 155 -9.49 1.70 -14.08
CA SER A 155 -10.45 2.76 -13.80
C SER A 155 -11.84 2.20 -13.49
N GLU A 156 -12.27 1.19 -14.21
CA GLU A 156 -13.55 0.53 -13.94
C GLU A 156 -13.58 -0.13 -12.56
N TYR A 157 -12.45 -0.71 -12.12
CA TYR A 157 -12.36 -1.35 -10.81
C TYR A 157 -12.22 -0.34 -9.67
N CYS A 158 -11.55 0.78 -9.89
CA CYS A 158 -11.13 1.69 -8.83
C CYS A 158 -12.06 2.88 -8.61
N LEU A 159 -12.59 3.49 -9.69
CA LEU A 159 -13.44 4.68 -9.58
C LEU A 159 -14.68 4.49 -8.69
N PRO A 160 -15.35 3.33 -8.69
CA PRO A 160 -16.52 3.15 -7.83
C PRO A 160 -16.27 3.29 -6.32
N TYR A 161 -15.02 3.12 -5.87
CA TYR A 161 -14.66 3.28 -4.45
C TYR A 161 -14.51 4.73 -4.03
N ILE A 162 -14.37 5.65 -4.98
CA ILE A 162 -14.00 7.05 -4.70
C ILE A 162 -15.24 7.88 -4.43
N ARG A 163 -15.22 8.63 -3.32
CA ARG A 163 -16.24 9.64 -3.03
C ARG A 163 -16.12 10.83 -4.00
N VAL A 164 -17.16 11.63 -4.11
CA VAL A 164 -17.12 12.89 -4.87
C VAL A 164 -16.02 13.79 -4.29
N GLY A 165 -15.15 14.29 -5.17
CA GLY A 165 -13.98 15.07 -4.76
C GLY A 165 -12.74 14.26 -4.42
N GLY A 166 -12.85 12.92 -4.43
CA GLY A 166 -11.70 12.02 -4.24
C GLY A 166 -10.87 11.83 -5.50
N MET A 167 -9.85 10.97 -5.41
CA MET A 167 -8.87 10.78 -6.47
C MET A 167 -8.51 9.31 -6.64
N PHE A 168 -8.27 8.90 -7.88
CA PHE A 168 -7.65 7.63 -8.21
C PHE A 168 -6.23 7.89 -8.71
N VAL A 169 -5.25 7.16 -8.16
CA VAL A 169 -3.86 7.22 -8.60
C VAL A 169 -3.42 5.80 -9.01
N SER A 170 -3.03 5.68 -10.28
CA SER A 170 -2.46 4.45 -10.82
C SER A 170 -0.94 4.54 -10.80
N TYR A 171 -0.30 3.56 -10.18
CA TYR A 171 1.16 3.41 -10.21
C TYR A 171 1.56 2.63 -11.46
N LYS A 172 2.67 2.98 -12.04
CA LYS A 172 3.25 2.22 -13.17
C LYS A 172 4.42 1.37 -12.71
#